data_81611e9f435fbcfa73356b4bea44a049
#
_entry.id   81611e9f435fbcfa73356b4bea44a049
#
_cell.length_a   1.000
_cell.length_b   1.000
_cell.length_c   1.000
_cell.angle_alpha   90.00
_cell.angle_beta   90.00
_cell.angle_gamma   90.00
#
_symmetry.space_group_name_H-M   'P 1'
#
loop_
_entity.id
_entity.type
_entity.pdbx_description
1 polymer ?
#
loop_
_entity_poly.entity_id
_entity_poly.type
_entity_poly.pdbx_seq_one_letter_code
_entity_poly.pdbx_strand_id
1 'polypeptide(L)'
;MPQALQFPYMFWAHHEGFLSPYCLSQSGMPVPEASFLAGLGIDIAHPCVEAKPAIEARLAELFDVAPERVMVTVGASSAMHFAALQWFRPGTRVAAEIPSYEPIRKLPTFFGADPRPLERRMENGWQIEPEDLRIALEGGSGPGHAFVTNSHNPTGAMMDAARMRALAAETERAGGVLVSCEVYMEFVPNEERVHAFAVAPNTVTIGGLTKAYGLGALRIGWMILGEGVADQMMNVTDKSYLGYVDPPTPSLVAGLRALDHLPTLLQPVHRIAAESRPVFERWLHETSCVEGTLGDYGIIAFPRVHGVDDTAALAAYLQAEHQVDVVPGEYFGKPGHLRIGFGVPVETLREGLTRLERGIAAFRAR
;
A
#
# COMPACT_ATOMS: atom_id res chain seq x y z
N MET A 1 -24.96 16.91 -12.82
CA MET A 1 -23.50 16.65 -12.88
C MET A 1 -23.25 15.26 -12.32
N PRO A 2 -22.37 14.42 -12.89
CA PRO A 2 -22.01 13.19 -12.23
C PRO A 2 -21.45 13.54 -10.84
N GLN A 3 -21.89 12.80 -9.82
CA GLN A 3 -21.42 12.99 -8.46
C GLN A 3 -19.91 12.72 -8.45
N ALA A 4 -19.11 13.65 -7.93
CA ALA A 4 -17.67 13.44 -7.83
C ALA A 4 -17.40 12.17 -7.03
N LEU A 5 -16.50 11.33 -7.51
CA LEU A 5 -16.10 10.13 -6.79
C LEU A 5 -15.43 10.53 -5.48
N GLN A 6 -16.03 10.14 -4.37
CA GLN A 6 -15.50 10.46 -3.05
C GLN A 6 -14.53 9.38 -2.58
N PHE A 7 -13.49 9.80 -1.84
CA PHE A 7 -12.51 8.96 -1.17
C PHE A 7 -12.55 9.21 0.36
N PRO A 8 -13.55 8.65 1.08
CA PRO A 8 -13.74 8.89 2.51
C PRO A 8 -12.53 8.54 3.36
N TYR A 9 -11.84 7.43 3.07
CA TYR A 9 -10.61 7.09 3.77
C TYR A 9 -9.53 8.16 3.60
N MET A 10 -9.35 8.67 2.37
CA MET A 10 -8.34 9.70 2.10
C MET A 10 -8.68 11.00 2.82
N PHE A 11 -9.97 11.38 2.85
CA PHE A 11 -10.43 12.53 3.60
C PHE A 11 -10.13 12.36 5.10
N TRP A 12 -10.56 11.23 5.67
CA TRP A 12 -10.32 10.91 7.08
C TRP A 12 -8.83 10.91 7.42
N ALA A 13 -7.99 10.29 6.61
CA ALA A 13 -6.55 10.21 6.84
C ALA A 13 -5.84 11.57 6.79
N HIS A 14 -6.41 12.56 6.10
CA HIS A 14 -5.85 13.91 6.03
C HIS A 14 -6.37 14.87 7.13
N HIS A 15 -7.52 14.58 7.74
CA HIS A 15 -8.20 15.53 8.60
C HIS A 15 -8.50 15.00 10.01
N GLU A 16 -8.71 13.70 10.18
CA GLU A 16 -9.29 13.13 11.40
C GLU A 16 -8.46 11.99 12.00
N GLY A 17 -7.61 11.36 11.22
CA GLY A 17 -7.11 10.01 11.45
C GLY A 17 -5.77 9.91 12.14
N PHE A 18 -5.17 10.81 12.82
CA PHE A 18 -3.86 10.67 13.47
C PHE A 18 -3.72 11.71 14.61
N LEU A 19 -4.77 11.86 15.40
CA LEU A 19 -4.89 12.95 16.36
C LEU A 19 -4.58 12.53 17.79
N SER A 20 -4.73 11.23 18.10
CA SER A 20 -4.59 10.76 19.46
C SER A 20 -3.14 10.47 19.87
N PRO A 21 -2.79 10.59 21.15
CA PRO A 21 -1.47 10.20 21.66
C PRO A 21 -1.13 8.71 21.41
N TYR A 22 -2.14 7.86 21.41
CA TYR A 22 -1.99 6.42 21.13
C TYR A 22 -2.46 6.09 19.73
N CYS A 23 -1.71 6.59 18.74
CA CYS A 23 -2.06 6.44 17.33
C CYS A 23 -1.68 5.05 16.81
N LEU A 24 -2.63 4.13 16.82
CA LEU A 24 -2.52 2.80 16.21
C LEU A 24 -3.15 2.74 14.81
N SER A 25 -3.33 3.87 14.15
CA SER A 25 -3.81 3.97 12.77
C SER A 25 -2.70 4.08 11.74
N GLN A 26 -1.44 4.31 12.17
CA GLN A 26 -0.29 4.44 11.29
C GLN A 26 -0.01 3.17 10.48
N SER A 27 0.40 3.34 9.23
CA SER A 27 0.74 2.23 8.33
C SER A 27 2.10 2.43 7.64
N GLY A 28 2.91 3.32 8.17
CA GLY A 28 4.27 3.60 7.70
C GLY A 28 5.16 3.94 8.88
N MET A 29 6.45 3.91 8.65
CA MET A 29 7.45 4.28 9.65
C MET A 29 7.44 5.80 9.89
N PRO A 30 7.84 6.24 11.09
CA PRO A 30 8.00 7.66 11.40
C PRO A 30 9.04 8.31 10.48
N VAL A 31 8.94 9.63 10.36
CA VAL A 31 9.93 10.44 9.63
C VAL A 31 11.31 10.26 10.26
N PRO A 32 12.38 10.07 9.46
CA PRO A 32 13.74 9.98 9.96
C PRO A 32 14.17 11.23 10.72
N GLU A 33 15.20 11.08 11.56
CA GLU A 33 15.77 12.17 12.36
C GLU A 33 16.14 13.38 11.51
N ALA A 34 15.93 14.58 12.05
CA ALA A 34 16.19 15.83 11.35
C ALA A 34 17.65 15.97 10.89
N SER A 35 18.60 15.43 11.65
CA SER A 35 20.03 15.39 11.30
C SER A 35 20.30 14.57 10.04
N PHE A 36 19.63 13.42 9.89
CA PHE A 36 19.70 12.60 8.67
C PHE A 36 19.13 13.36 7.47
N LEU A 37 17.95 13.97 7.63
CA LEU A 37 17.29 14.73 6.56
C LEU A 37 18.13 15.95 6.12
N ALA A 38 18.74 16.65 7.07
CA ALA A 38 19.68 17.76 6.77
C ALA A 38 20.91 17.25 5.98
N GLY A 39 21.39 16.05 6.29
CA GLY A 39 22.52 15.41 5.59
C GLY A 39 22.22 15.06 4.14
N LEU A 40 20.96 14.97 3.73
CA LEU A 40 20.59 14.77 2.31
C LEU A 40 20.92 15.99 1.44
N GLY A 41 21.20 17.17 2.03
CA GLY A 41 21.79 18.34 1.36
C GLY A 41 21.00 18.82 0.15
N ILE A 42 19.73 19.19 0.36
CA ILE A 42 18.86 19.68 -0.72
C ILE A 42 19.27 21.09 -1.13
N ASP A 43 19.69 21.27 -2.39
CA ASP A 43 19.95 22.58 -2.98
C ASP A 43 18.84 22.93 -3.99
N ILE A 44 18.02 23.93 -3.66
CA ILE A 44 16.93 24.41 -4.51
C ILE A 44 17.38 25.53 -5.47
N ALA A 45 18.56 26.11 -5.25
CA ALA A 45 19.09 27.20 -6.08
C ALA A 45 19.67 26.70 -7.40
N HIS A 46 20.13 25.46 -7.42
CA HIS A 46 20.75 24.83 -8.59
C HIS A 46 19.99 23.54 -8.94
N PRO A 47 18.83 23.63 -9.63
CA PRO A 47 18.04 22.47 -9.97
C PRO A 47 18.83 21.51 -10.87
N CYS A 48 18.86 20.22 -10.49
CA CYS A 48 19.51 19.18 -11.28
C CYS A 48 18.56 18.67 -12.37
N VAL A 49 18.75 19.10 -13.61
CA VAL A 49 17.94 18.69 -14.75
C VAL A 49 18.08 17.20 -15.09
N GLU A 50 19.13 16.54 -14.58
CA GLU A 50 19.40 15.12 -14.77
C GLU A 50 18.92 14.26 -13.57
N ALA A 51 18.32 14.88 -12.56
CA ALA A 51 17.94 14.18 -11.33
C ALA A 51 16.92 13.04 -11.58
N LYS A 52 15.98 13.22 -12.53
CA LYS A 52 15.02 12.16 -12.84
C LYS A 52 15.68 10.95 -13.52
N PRO A 53 16.46 11.10 -14.61
CA PRO A 53 17.20 9.97 -15.17
C PRO A 53 18.15 9.31 -14.18
N ALA A 54 18.80 10.09 -13.30
CA ALA A 54 19.72 9.54 -12.30
C ALA A 54 19.01 8.66 -11.25
N ILE A 55 17.86 9.08 -10.72
CA ILE A 55 17.11 8.27 -9.74
C ILE A 55 16.46 7.04 -10.44
N GLU A 56 16.01 7.16 -11.70
CA GLU A 56 15.49 6.04 -12.47
C GLU A 56 16.59 5.01 -12.74
N ALA A 57 17.80 5.44 -13.13
CA ALA A 57 18.95 4.56 -13.28
C ALA A 57 19.34 3.88 -11.95
N ARG A 58 19.32 4.63 -10.83
CA ARG A 58 19.63 4.07 -9.52
C ARG A 58 18.61 3.03 -9.06
N LEU A 59 17.33 3.26 -9.33
CA LEU A 59 16.26 2.27 -9.06
C LEU A 59 16.43 1.05 -9.98
N ALA A 60 16.77 1.25 -11.25
CA ALA A 60 17.04 0.16 -12.18
C ALA A 60 18.19 -0.75 -11.70
N GLU A 61 19.28 -0.17 -11.18
CA GLU A 61 20.37 -0.92 -10.53
C GLU A 61 19.89 -1.69 -9.31
N LEU A 62 19.10 -1.06 -8.43
CA LEU A 62 18.59 -1.68 -7.19
C LEU A 62 17.69 -2.89 -7.45
N PHE A 63 16.92 -2.83 -8.54
CA PHE A 63 15.96 -3.88 -8.89
C PHE A 63 16.44 -4.81 -10.01
N ASP A 64 17.67 -4.62 -10.48
CA ASP A 64 18.29 -5.41 -11.57
C ASP A 64 17.40 -5.45 -12.83
N VAL A 65 16.99 -4.27 -13.30
CA VAL A 65 16.16 -4.10 -14.51
C VAL A 65 16.76 -3.03 -15.44
N ALA A 66 16.35 -3.04 -16.70
CA ALA A 66 16.73 -1.99 -17.64
C ALA A 66 16.08 -0.64 -17.25
N PRO A 67 16.81 0.50 -17.37
CA PRO A 67 16.32 1.82 -16.94
C PRO A 67 15.00 2.24 -17.59
N GLU A 68 14.77 1.88 -18.84
CA GLU A 68 13.52 2.14 -19.58
C GLU A 68 12.29 1.44 -19.01
N ARG A 69 12.48 0.47 -18.11
CA ARG A 69 11.41 -0.19 -17.38
C ARG A 69 11.03 0.53 -16.07
N VAL A 70 11.75 1.58 -15.72
CA VAL A 70 11.55 2.33 -14.47
C VAL A 70 10.95 3.70 -14.77
N MET A 71 9.90 4.07 -14.06
CA MET A 71 9.27 5.38 -14.13
C MET A 71 9.11 5.95 -12.72
N VAL A 72 9.79 7.04 -12.42
CA VAL A 72 9.62 7.76 -11.14
C VAL A 72 8.39 8.67 -11.19
N THR A 73 7.65 8.70 -10.10
CA THR A 73 6.35 9.39 -9.98
C THR A 73 6.25 10.21 -8.69
N VAL A 74 5.25 11.11 -8.62
CA VAL A 74 4.91 11.89 -7.41
C VAL A 74 4.24 10.96 -6.38
N GLY A 75 5.03 10.06 -5.79
CA GLY A 75 4.60 9.01 -4.88
C GLY A 75 3.84 7.88 -5.57
N ALA A 76 3.63 6.78 -4.85
CA ALA A 76 2.89 5.61 -5.33
C ALA A 76 1.45 5.92 -5.78
N SER A 77 0.84 6.99 -5.24
CA SER A 77 -0.52 7.39 -5.66
C SER A 77 -0.57 7.84 -7.12
N SER A 78 0.44 8.60 -7.60
CA SER A 78 0.54 8.95 -9.01
C SER A 78 0.86 7.74 -9.88
N ALA A 79 1.69 6.81 -9.40
CA ALA A 79 1.95 5.55 -10.08
C ALA A 79 0.66 4.73 -10.30
N MET A 80 -0.17 4.58 -9.24
CA MET A 80 -1.49 3.94 -9.36
C MET A 80 -2.40 4.65 -10.35
N HIS A 81 -2.40 6.00 -10.35
CA HIS A 81 -3.18 6.79 -11.29
C HIS A 81 -2.73 6.57 -12.74
N PHE A 82 -1.42 6.55 -13.01
CA PHE A 82 -0.89 6.30 -14.35
C PHE A 82 -1.14 4.87 -14.82
N ALA A 83 -1.03 3.88 -13.93
CA ALA A 83 -1.43 2.51 -14.26
C ALA A 83 -2.91 2.44 -14.62
N ALA A 84 -3.78 3.08 -13.85
CA ALA A 84 -5.20 3.13 -14.13
C ALA A 84 -5.51 3.86 -15.43
N LEU A 85 -4.87 5.00 -15.70
CA LEU A 85 -5.00 5.75 -16.95
C LEU A 85 -4.65 4.89 -18.17
N GLN A 86 -3.60 4.09 -18.07
CA GLN A 86 -3.12 3.26 -19.17
C GLN A 86 -4.02 2.06 -19.41
N TRP A 87 -4.43 1.35 -18.38
CA TRP A 87 -5.08 0.04 -18.51
C TRP A 87 -6.55 -0.01 -18.08
N PHE A 88 -7.01 0.86 -17.15
CA PHE A 88 -8.38 0.79 -16.62
C PHE A 88 -9.32 1.72 -17.38
N ARG A 89 -9.67 1.35 -18.59
CA ARG A 89 -10.47 2.18 -19.53
C ARG A 89 -11.86 1.60 -19.74
N PRO A 90 -12.81 2.39 -20.28
CA PRO A 90 -14.10 1.86 -20.70
C PRO A 90 -13.93 0.62 -21.62
N GLY A 91 -14.66 -0.43 -21.31
CA GLY A 91 -14.58 -1.71 -22.01
C GLY A 91 -13.57 -2.70 -21.42
N THR A 92 -12.73 -2.31 -20.45
CA THR A 92 -11.89 -3.26 -19.72
C THR A 92 -12.54 -3.72 -18.42
N ARG A 93 -12.19 -4.92 -17.93
CA ARG A 93 -12.56 -5.42 -16.60
C ARG A 93 -11.35 -5.27 -15.68
N VAL A 94 -11.59 -4.91 -14.43
CA VAL A 94 -10.51 -4.82 -13.43
C VAL A 94 -10.93 -5.56 -12.16
N ALA A 95 -10.32 -6.72 -11.92
CA ALA A 95 -10.43 -7.43 -10.67
C ALA A 95 -9.64 -6.68 -9.60
N ALA A 96 -10.34 -6.04 -8.67
CA ALA A 96 -9.77 -5.28 -7.57
C ALA A 96 -10.04 -5.96 -6.24
N GLU A 97 -9.01 -6.17 -5.45
CA GLU A 97 -9.12 -6.89 -4.18
C GLU A 97 -9.98 -6.18 -3.13
N ILE A 98 -10.66 -6.97 -2.30
CA ILE A 98 -11.47 -6.53 -1.18
C ILE A 98 -11.34 -7.53 0.00
N PRO A 99 -11.10 -7.08 1.25
CA PRO A 99 -10.82 -5.68 1.65
C PRO A 99 -9.55 -5.14 1.01
N SER A 100 -9.47 -3.84 0.78
CA SER A 100 -8.24 -3.21 0.30
C SER A 100 -8.22 -1.70 0.49
N TYR A 101 -7.04 -1.12 0.30
CA TYR A 101 -6.82 0.32 0.26
C TYR A 101 -7.76 0.99 -0.75
N GLU A 102 -8.37 2.08 -0.35
CA GLU A 102 -9.48 2.71 -1.10
C GLU A 102 -9.17 2.99 -2.59
N PRO A 103 -8.01 3.54 -2.98
CA PRO A 103 -7.66 3.72 -4.39
C PRO A 103 -7.66 2.42 -5.21
N ILE A 104 -7.22 1.29 -4.64
CA ILE A 104 -7.27 -0.01 -5.34
C ILE A 104 -8.70 -0.34 -5.77
N ARG A 105 -9.66 -0.13 -4.87
CA ARG A 105 -11.08 -0.44 -5.11
C ARG A 105 -11.79 0.57 -6.00
N LYS A 106 -11.38 1.85 -5.99
CA LYS A 106 -12.14 2.94 -6.62
C LYS A 106 -11.57 3.42 -7.95
N LEU A 107 -10.26 3.32 -8.19
CA LEU A 107 -9.67 3.76 -9.45
C LEU A 107 -10.26 3.07 -10.69
N PRO A 108 -10.58 1.75 -10.68
CA PRO A 108 -11.24 1.14 -11.84
C PRO A 108 -12.52 1.87 -12.25
N THR A 109 -13.42 2.14 -11.31
CA THR A 109 -14.66 2.89 -11.57
C THR A 109 -14.37 4.33 -12.00
N PHE A 110 -13.37 4.98 -11.38
CA PHE A 110 -13.03 6.37 -11.72
C PHE A 110 -12.61 6.52 -13.18
N PHE A 111 -11.86 5.55 -13.72
CA PHE A 111 -11.43 5.52 -15.11
C PHE A 111 -12.44 4.86 -16.07
N GLY A 112 -13.59 4.42 -15.57
CA GLY A 112 -14.69 3.89 -16.38
C GLY A 112 -14.53 2.43 -16.78
N ALA A 113 -13.60 1.69 -16.15
CA ALA A 113 -13.52 0.24 -16.27
C ALA A 113 -14.68 -0.44 -15.54
N ASP A 114 -14.95 -1.70 -15.85
CA ASP A 114 -15.88 -2.57 -15.13
C ASP A 114 -15.19 -3.17 -13.91
N PRO A 115 -15.49 -2.70 -12.67
CA PRO A 115 -14.84 -3.21 -11.48
C PRO A 115 -15.40 -4.58 -11.11
N ARG A 116 -14.52 -5.54 -10.88
CA ARG A 116 -14.82 -6.89 -10.44
C ARG A 116 -14.26 -7.12 -9.04
N PRO A 117 -15.07 -7.38 -8.01
CA PRO A 117 -14.57 -7.64 -6.67
C PRO A 117 -13.76 -8.96 -6.67
N LEU A 118 -12.57 -8.91 -6.08
CA LEU A 118 -11.70 -10.05 -5.86
C LEU A 118 -11.50 -10.24 -4.36
N GLU A 119 -12.29 -11.15 -3.78
CA GLU A 119 -12.34 -11.29 -2.34
C GLU A 119 -11.10 -11.96 -1.76
N ARG A 120 -10.58 -11.36 -0.68
CA ARG A 120 -9.65 -11.98 0.25
C ARG A 120 -10.40 -12.40 1.51
N ARG A 121 -10.14 -13.60 2.00
CA ARG A 121 -10.85 -14.19 3.14
C ARG A 121 -9.88 -14.50 4.27
N MET A 122 -10.30 -14.25 5.51
CA MET A 122 -9.49 -14.52 6.70
C MET A 122 -9.20 -16.02 6.85
N GLU A 123 -10.15 -16.86 6.48
CA GLU A 123 -10.12 -18.30 6.61
C GLU A 123 -9.00 -18.97 5.79
N ASN A 124 -8.54 -18.32 4.71
CA ASN A 124 -7.41 -18.78 3.90
C ASN A 124 -6.15 -17.90 4.06
N GLY A 125 -6.05 -17.16 5.18
CA GLY A 125 -4.92 -16.25 5.44
C GLY A 125 -4.89 -15.04 4.51
N TRP A 126 -6.06 -14.57 4.04
CA TRP A 126 -6.19 -13.42 3.15
C TRP A 126 -5.52 -13.59 1.78
N GLN A 127 -5.32 -14.82 1.34
CA GLN A 127 -4.75 -15.11 0.04
C GLN A 127 -5.78 -14.91 -1.09
N ILE A 128 -5.30 -14.54 -2.28
CA ILE A 128 -6.11 -14.55 -3.50
C ILE A 128 -5.95 -15.91 -4.17
N GLU A 129 -7.05 -16.59 -4.44
CA GLU A 129 -7.02 -17.82 -5.21
C GLU A 129 -7.02 -17.50 -6.72
N PRO A 130 -6.13 -18.10 -7.51
CA PRO A 130 -6.10 -17.86 -8.96
C PRO A 130 -7.42 -18.15 -9.65
N GLU A 131 -8.17 -19.14 -9.16
CA GLU A 131 -9.51 -19.47 -9.66
C GLU A 131 -10.52 -18.34 -9.42
N ASP A 132 -10.49 -17.68 -8.24
CA ASP A 132 -11.36 -16.53 -7.96
C ASP A 132 -11.06 -15.37 -8.94
N LEU A 133 -9.77 -15.15 -9.27
CA LEU A 133 -9.37 -14.16 -10.27
C LEU A 133 -9.85 -14.54 -11.67
N ARG A 134 -9.69 -15.79 -12.06
CA ARG A 134 -10.17 -16.30 -13.36
C ARG A 134 -11.67 -16.04 -13.52
N ILE A 135 -12.47 -16.39 -12.51
CA ILE A 135 -13.92 -16.17 -12.48
C ILE A 135 -14.25 -14.66 -12.54
N ALA A 136 -13.56 -13.83 -11.76
CA ALA A 136 -13.78 -12.39 -11.77
C ALA A 136 -13.51 -11.76 -13.15
N LEU A 137 -12.57 -12.32 -13.92
CA LEU A 137 -12.22 -11.84 -15.24
C LEU A 137 -13.03 -12.48 -16.37
N GLU A 138 -13.98 -13.39 -16.10
CA GLU A 138 -14.86 -13.97 -17.11
C GLU A 138 -15.86 -12.96 -17.68
N GLY A 139 -16.29 -13.24 -18.91
CA GLY A 139 -17.26 -12.41 -19.64
C GLY A 139 -16.70 -11.08 -20.14
N GLY A 140 -17.39 -10.47 -21.11
CA GLY A 140 -16.96 -9.21 -21.75
C GLY A 140 -15.95 -9.42 -22.86
N SER A 141 -15.79 -8.40 -23.72
CA SER A 141 -14.99 -8.47 -24.95
C SER A 141 -13.61 -7.79 -24.84
N GLY A 142 -13.38 -6.98 -23.84
CA GLY A 142 -12.13 -6.27 -23.63
C GLY A 142 -11.14 -6.99 -22.70
N PRO A 143 -9.93 -6.45 -22.51
CA PRO A 143 -8.94 -7.00 -21.59
C PRO A 143 -9.43 -7.06 -20.14
N GLY A 144 -8.93 -8.08 -19.40
CA GLY A 144 -9.17 -8.24 -17.97
C GLY A 144 -7.88 -8.02 -17.17
N HIS A 145 -7.86 -7.02 -16.31
CA HIS A 145 -6.71 -6.65 -15.47
C HIS A 145 -6.95 -7.06 -14.03
N ALA A 146 -5.87 -7.21 -13.26
CA ALA A 146 -5.94 -7.35 -11.81
C ALA A 146 -5.24 -6.17 -11.12
N PHE A 147 -5.80 -5.69 -10.01
CA PHE A 147 -5.21 -4.63 -9.19
C PHE A 147 -5.15 -5.09 -7.74
N VAL A 148 -3.94 -5.38 -7.27
CA VAL A 148 -3.68 -6.01 -5.97
C VAL A 148 -2.60 -5.27 -5.19
N THR A 149 -2.46 -5.60 -3.90
CA THR A 149 -1.34 -5.16 -3.07
C THR A 149 -0.55 -6.36 -2.56
N ASN A 150 0.78 -6.24 -2.51
CA ASN A 150 1.69 -7.22 -1.93
C ASN A 150 2.87 -6.49 -1.23
N SER A 151 3.07 -6.61 0.08
CA SER A 151 2.20 -7.21 1.10
C SER A 151 0.87 -6.43 1.21
N HIS A 152 -0.18 -7.12 1.58
CA HIS A 152 -1.56 -6.63 1.51
C HIS A 152 -1.91 -5.58 2.58
N ASN A 153 -2.49 -4.48 2.17
CA ASN A 153 -3.11 -3.50 3.06
C ASN A 153 -4.64 -3.64 2.99
N PRO A 154 -5.34 -4.08 4.07
CA PRO A 154 -4.96 -3.83 5.47
C PRO A 154 -4.41 -5.01 6.28
N THR A 155 -4.26 -6.21 5.73
CA THR A 155 -4.06 -7.42 6.54
C THR A 155 -2.61 -7.79 6.82
N GLY A 156 -1.64 -7.27 6.06
CA GLY A 156 -0.23 -7.67 6.12
C GLY A 156 0.08 -9.01 5.42
N ALA A 157 -0.91 -9.68 4.85
CA ALA A 157 -0.69 -10.95 4.14
C ALA A 157 0.22 -10.77 2.92
N MET A 158 1.10 -11.73 2.69
CA MET A 158 2.00 -11.73 1.54
C MET A 158 1.71 -12.93 0.63
N MET A 159 1.68 -12.68 -0.66
CA MET A 159 1.61 -13.73 -1.69
C MET A 159 3.02 -14.14 -2.08
N ASP A 160 3.25 -15.44 -2.17
CA ASP A 160 4.51 -16.00 -2.66
C ASP A 160 4.66 -15.87 -4.19
N ALA A 161 5.86 -16.20 -4.68
CA ALA A 161 6.17 -16.11 -6.11
C ALA A 161 5.32 -17.05 -6.99
N ALA A 162 4.93 -18.21 -6.47
CA ALA A 162 4.13 -19.17 -7.22
C ALA A 162 2.71 -18.63 -7.40
N ARG A 163 2.11 -18.09 -6.35
CA ARG A 163 0.79 -17.47 -6.40
C ARG A 163 0.78 -16.24 -7.29
N MET A 164 1.79 -15.36 -7.15
CA MET A 164 1.91 -14.16 -7.99
C MET A 164 2.02 -14.52 -9.49
N ARG A 165 2.80 -15.56 -9.85
CA ARG A 165 2.85 -16.07 -11.23
C ARG A 165 1.51 -16.61 -11.72
N ALA A 166 0.79 -17.34 -10.85
CA ALA A 166 -0.52 -17.87 -11.22
C ALA A 166 -1.53 -16.76 -11.48
N LEU A 167 -1.54 -15.69 -10.66
CA LEU A 167 -2.40 -14.53 -10.91
C LEU A 167 -2.01 -13.78 -12.19
N ALA A 168 -0.72 -13.62 -12.47
CA ALA A 168 -0.24 -13.01 -13.71
C ALA A 168 -0.66 -13.82 -14.94
N ALA A 169 -0.61 -15.15 -14.85
CA ALA A 169 -1.06 -16.03 -15.93
C ALA A 169 -2.57 -15.93 -16.20
N GLU A 170 -3.41 -15.76 -15.15
CA GLU A 170 -4.84 -15.52 -15.34
C GLU A 170 -5.12 -14.17 -16.01
N THR A 171 -4.39 -13.11 -15.63
CA THR A 171 -4.54 -11.81 -16.30
C THR A 171 -4.04 -11.84 -17.74
N GLU A 172 -2.98 -12.59 -18.03
CA GLU A 172 -2.47 -12.76 -19.39
C GLU A 172 -3.50 -13.49 -20.28
N ARG A 173 -4.12 -14.56 -19.78
CA ARG A 173 -5.23 -15.25 -20.49
C ARG A 173 -6.40 -14.32 -20.78
N ALA A 174 -6.65 -13.36 -19.90
CA ALA A 174 -7.68 -12.33 -20.11
C ALA A 174 -7.20 -11.15 -20.98
N GLY A 175 -5.99 -11.22 -21.56
CA GLY A 175 -5.39 -10.16 -22.37
C GLY A 175 -5.00 -8.91 -21.59
N GLY A 176 -4.78 -9.04 -20.28
CA GLY A 176 -4.56 -7.92 -19.38
C GLY A 176 -3.23 -7.92 -18.65
N VAL A 177 -3.14 -7.04 -17.66
CA VAL A 177 -1.96 -6.75 -16.87
C VAL A 177 -2.26 -6.89 -15.39
N LEU A 178 -1.35 -7.50 -14.62
CA LEU A 178 -1.39 -7.54 -13.17
C LEU A 178 -0.66 -6.31 -12.61
N VAL A 179 -1.39 -5.39 -12.00
CA VAL A 179 -0.83 -4.23 -11.29
C VAL A 179 -0.74 -4.57 -9.81
N SER A 180 0.49 -4.59 -9.27
CA SER A 180 0.79 -4.90 -7.88
C SER A 180 1.34 -3.67 -7.16
N CYS A 181 0.62 -3.17 -6.15
CA CYS A 181 1.10 -2.10 -5.30
C CYS A 181 1.91 -2.70 -4.14
N GLU A 182 3.22 -2.50 -4.15
CA GLU A 182 4.18 -3.18 -3.28
C GLU A 182 4.88 -2.22 -2.30
N VAL A 183 4.20 -1.15 -1.90
CA VAL A 183 4.75 -0.12 -0.99
C VAL A 183 5.12 -0.64 0.41
N TYR A 184 4.73 -1.86 0.74
CA TYR A 184 5.09 -2.54 1.98
C TYR A 184 6.12 -3.65 1.80
N MET A 185 6.60 -3.91 0.58
CA MET A 185 7.56 -4.97 0.31
C MET A 185 8.88 -4.78 1.06
N GLU A 186 9.24 -3.53 1.34
CA GLU A 186 10.47 -3.19 2.06
C GLU A 186 10.46 -3.58 3.56
N PHE A 187 9.31 -3.99 4.11
CA PHE A 187 9.23 -4.61 5.43
C PHE A 187 9.64 -6.10 5.42
N VAL A 188 9.76 -6.68 4.24
CA VAL A 188 10.15 -8.09 4.02
C VAL A 188 11.67 -8.16 3.86
N PRO A 189 12.38 -9.15 4.44
CA PRO A 189 13.80 -9.39 4.17
C PRO A 189 14.07 -9.53 2.67
N ASN A 190 15.21 -9.02 2.20
CA ASN A 190 15.51 -8.96 0.77
C ASN A 190 15.36 -10.30 0.05
N GLU A 191 15.85 -11.38 0.69
CA GLU A 191 15.85 -12.74 0.17
C GLU A 191 14.46 -13.37 0.03
N GLU A 192 13.46 -12.79 0.72
CA GLU A 192 12.08 -13.28 0.72
C GLU A 192 11.13 -12.37 -0.07
N ARG A 193 11.62 -11.25 -0.60
CA ARG A 193 10.79 -10.32 -1.39
C ARG A 193 10.32 -10.95 -2.69
N VAL A 194 9.05 -10.72 -2.97
CA VAL A 194 8.40 -11.18 -4.20
C VAL A 194 7.87 -9.96 -4.96
N HIS A 195 8.62 -9.52 -5.96
CA HIS A 195 8.20 -8.43 -6.84
C HIS A 195 7.50 -8.97 -8.09
N ALA A 196 6.34 -8.41 -8.44
CA ALA A 196 5.57 -8.85 -9.59
C ALA A 196 6.36 -8.76 -10.89
N PHE A 197 7.14 -7.67 -11.12
CA PHE A 197 7.96 -7.49 -12.31
C PHE A 197 9.01 -8.59 -12.52
N ALA A 198 9.45 -9.26 -11.44
CA ALA A 198 10.45 -10.32 -11.48
C ALA A 198 9.84 -11.72 -11.73
N VAL A 199 8.53 -11.87 -11.56
CA VAL A 199 7.87 -13.19 -11.68
C VAL A 199 7.09 -13.37 -12.98
N ALA A 200 6.67 -12.30 -13.65
CA ALA A 200 5.95 -12.40 -14.91
C ALA A 200 6.08 -11.12 -15.79
N PRO A 201 6.09 -11.25 -17.12
CA PRO A 201 6.32 -10.12 -18.04
C PRO A 201 5.14 -9.15 -18.15
N ASN A 202 3.90 -9.60 -17.93
CA ASN A 202 2.67 -8.80 -18.02
C ASN A 202 2.29 -8.13 -16.69
N THR A 203 3.27 -7.60 -15.96
CA THR A 203 3.07 -7.05 -14.62
C THR A 203 3.54 -5.61 -14.50
N VAL A 204 2.99 -4.90 -13.52
CA VAL A 204 3.43 -3.56 -13.09
C VAL A 204 3.59 -3.58 -11.57
N THR A 205 4.77 -3.26 -11.10
CA THR A 205 5.08 -3.12 -9.67
C THR A 205 5.13 -1.66 -9.30
N ILE A 206 4.43 -1.27 -8.22
CA ILE A 206 4.39 0.10 -7.71
C ILE A 206 5.05 0.14 -6.33
N GLY A 207 6.07 0.98 -6.17
CA GLY A 207 6.79 1.17 -4.92
C GLY A 207 6.92 2.64 -4.52
N GLY A 208 7.63 2.92 -3.42
CA GLY A 208 7.88 4.30 -3.01
C GLY A 208 8.55 4.44 -1.65
N LEU A 209 9.10 5.61 -1.37
CA LEU A 209 9.86 5.91 -0.15
C LEU A 209 8.97 6.22 1.08
N THR A 210 7.64 6.13 0.96
CA THR A 210 6.71 6.59 1.99
C THR A 210 6.63 5.67 3.21
N LYS A 211 6.53 4.33 3.00
CA LYS A 211 6.07 3.42 4.06
C LYS A 211 7.20 2.93 4.96
N ALA A 212 8.10 2.12 4.45
CA ALA A 212 9.20 1.57 5.24
C ALA A 212 10.27 2.60 5.58
N TYR A 213 10.47 3.57 4.71
CA TYR A 213 11.55 4.56 4.87
C TYR A 213 11.14 5.85 5.57
N GLY A 214 9.84 6.09 5.83
CA GLY A 214 9.36 7.30 6.50
C GLY A 214 9.51 8.59 5.69
N LEU A 215 9.89 8.53 4.41
CA LEU A 215 10.18 9.68 3.55
C LEU A 215 8.97 10.14 2.72
N GLY A 216 7.77 10.02 3.29
CA GLY A 216 6.53 10.36 2.59
C GLY A 216 6.45 11.81 2.10
N ALA A 217 7.10 12.74 2.78
CA ALA A 217 7.14 14.16 2.40
C ALA A 217 7.88 14.42 1.08
N LEU A 218 8.84 13.57 0.69
CA LEU A 218 9.53 13.68 -0.59
C LEU A 218 8.64 13.39 -1.79
N ARG A 219 7.52 12.70 -1.58
CA ARG A 219 6.61 12.31 -2.66
C ARG A 219 7.31 11.57 -3.81
N ILE A 220 8.26 10.69 -3.48
CA ILE A 220 8.93 9.80 -4.44
C ILE A 220 8.28 8.42 -4.40
N GLY A 221 7.78 8.01 -5.54
CA GLY A 221 7.31 6.67 -5.85
C GLY A 221 7.83 6.26 -7.22
N TRP A 222 7.57 5.02 -7.59
CA TRP A 222 8.00 4.48 -8.88
C TRP A 222 7.06 3.39 -9.38
N MET A 223 7.13 3.15 -10.68
CA MET A 223 6.63 1.97 -11.34
C MET A 223 7.81 1.20 -11.93
N ILE A 224 7.78 -0.11 -11.80
CA ILE A 224 8.68 -1.02 -12.52
C ILE A 224 7.81 -1.89 -13.41
N LEU A 225 8.09 -1.84 -14.71
CA LEU A 225 7.30 -2.51 -15.73
C LEU A 225 7.87 -3.90 -16.02
N GLY A 226 7.02 -4.90 -16.12
CA GLY A 226 7.37 -6.18 -16.70
C GLY A 226 7.79 -6.02 -18.17
N GLU A 227 8.62 -6.89 -18.69
CA GLU A 227 9.16 -6.80 -20.06
C GLU A 227 8.07 -6.73 -21.13
N GLY A 228 6.97 -7.45 -20.92
CA GLY A 228 5.86 -7.51 -21.88
C GLY A 228 4.96 -6.27 -21.92
N VAL A 229 5.16 -5.31 -21.00
CA VAL A 229 4.30 -4.10 -20.91
C VAL A 229 5.08 -2.79 -20.91
N ALA A 230 6.41 -2.83 -20.97
CA ALA A 230 7.26 -1.64 -20.93
C ALA A 230 6.89 -0.64 -22.02
N ASP A 231 6.77 -1.07 -23.26
CA ASP A 231 6.44 -0.20 -24.40
C ASP A 231 5.04 0.42 -24.32
N GLN A 232 4.13 -0.18 -23.54
CA GLN A 232 2.77 0.35 -23.41
C GLN A 232 2.69 1.64 -22.61
N MET A 233 3.67 1.92 -21.74
CA MET A 233 3.74 3.16 -20.95
C MET A 233 4.35 4.34 -21.69
N MET A 234 5.00 4.15 -22.83
CA MET A 234 5.67 5.21 -23.59
C MET A 234 4.76 6.41 -23.87
N ASN A 235 3.48 6.16 -24.21
CA ASN A 235 2.51 7.23 -24.50
C ASN A 235 2.17 8.10 -23.29
N VAL A 236 2.37 7.61 -22.08
CA VAL A 236 2.15 8.37 -20.83
C VAL A 236 3.41 9.14 -20.42
N THR A 237 4.59 8.57 -20.72
CA THR A 237 5.90 9.10 -20.28
C THR A 237 6.52 10.08 -21.26
N ASP A 238 6.09 10.15 -22.51
CA ASP A 238 6.63 11.04 -23.56
C ASP A 238 6.21 12.51 -23.37
N LYS A 239 5.57 12.86 -22.24
CA LYS A 239 5.06 14.20 -21.91
C LYS A 239 3.93 14.69 -22.81
N SER A 240 3.36 13.85 -23.65
CA SER A 240 2.16 14.17 -24.42
C SER A 240 0.89 14.20 -23.56
N TYR A 241 0.93 13.55 -22.39
CA TYR A 241 -0.16 13.57 -21.42
C TYR A 241 -0.04 14.76 -20.47
N LEU A 242 -1.00 15.68 -20.53
CA LEU A 242 -1.02 16.92 -19.72
C LEU A 242 -0.96 16.68 -18.20
N GLY A 243 -1.48 15.57 -17.72
CA GLY A 243 -1.46 15.20 -16.30
C GLY A 243 -0.13 14.59 -15.80
N TYR A 244 0.82 14.32 -16.72
CA TYR A 244 2.13 13.84 -16.33
C TYR A 244 3.00 15.00 -15.84
N VAL A 245 3.35 14.97 -14.55
CA VAL A 245 4.23 15.94 -13.92
C VAL A 245 5.37 15.20 -13.24
N ASP A 246 6.61 15.59 -13.56
CA ASP A 246 7.78 15.08 -12.87
C ASP A 246 7.75 15.45 -11.39
N PRO A 247 8.27 14.62 -10.50
CA PRO A 247 8.49 15.02 -9.12
C PRO A 247 9.39 16.27 -9.06
N PRO A 248 9.21 17.16 -8.06
CA PRO A 248 10.05 18.35 -7.92
C PRO A 248 11.54 17.99 -7.84
N THR A 249 12.39 18.73 -8.51
CA THR A 249 13.85 18.49 -8.54
C THR A 249 14.47 18.32 -7.15
N PRO A 250 14.14 19.13 -6.12
CA PRO A 250 14.66 18.89 -4.77
C PRO A 250 14.27 17.51 -4.20
N SER A 251 13.05 17.03 -4.49
CA SER A 251 12.61 15.71 -4.07
C SER A 251 13.35 14.59 -4.81
N LEU A 252 13.61 14.75 -6.10
CA LEU A 252 14.40 13.79 -6.90
C LEU A 252 15.82 13.67 -6.36
N VAL A 253 16.47 14.80 -6.09
CA VAL A 253 17.86 14.83 -5.55
C VAL A 253 17.91 14.20 -4.16
N ALA A 254 16.98 14.57 -3.26
CA ALA A 254 16.91 13.98 -1.92
C ALA A 254 16.55 12.47 -1.98
N GLY A 255 15.66 12.10 -2.87
CA GLY A 255 15.29 10.70 -3.10
C GLY A 255 16.46 9.87 -3.60
N LEU A 256 17.20 10.37 -4.60
CA LEU A 256 18.41 9.71 -5.12
C LEU A 256 19.44 9.46 -3.99
N ARG A 257 19.73 10.47 -3.19
CA ARG A 257 20.66 10.34 -2.04
C ARG A 257 20.10 9.39 -0.97
N ALA A 258 18.79 9.40 -0.71
CA ALA A 258 18.18 8.47 0.22
C ALA A 258 18.33 7.01 -0.21
N LEU A 259 18.32 6.71 -1.52
CA LEU A 259 18.55 5.36 -2.06
C LEU A 259 19.95 4.81 -1.73
N ASP A 260 20.93 5.66 -1.45
CA ASP A 260 22.27 5.23 -1.02
C ASP A 260 22.32 4.90 0.49
N HIS A 261 21.26 5.22 1.23
CA HIS A 261 21.16 5.03 2.68
C HIS A 261 20.05 4.08 3.12
N LEU A 262 19.54 3.24 2.20
CA LEU A 262 18.43 2.30 2.50
C LEU A 262 18.65 1.43 3.75
N PRO A 263 19.85 0.84 3.99
CA PRO A 263 20.08 0.06 5.21
C PRO A 263 19.88 0.87 6.49
N THR A 264 20.30 2.14 6.50
CA THR A 264 20.09 3.05 7.65
C THR A 264 18.62 3.38 7.84
N LEU A 265 17.91 3.66 6.74
CA LEU A 265 16.48 3.96 6.75
C LEU A 265 15.61 2.78 7.18
N LEU A 266 16.08 1.54 7.01
CA LEU A 266 15.38 0.33 7.44
C LEU A 266 15.65 -0.07 8.90
N GLN A 267 16.61 0.56 9.59
CA GLN A 267 16.88 0.24 11.01
C GLN A 267 15.63 0.36 11.91
N PRO A 268 14.75 1.39 11.77
CA PRO A 268 13.51 1.45 12.54
C PRO A 268 12.57 0.27 12.26
N VAL A 269 12.52 -0.23 11.01
CA VAL A 269 11.72 -1.42 10.65
C VAL A 269 12.23 -2.65 11.41
N HIS A 270 13.55 -2.87 11.43
CA HIS A 270 14.16 -3.98 12.15
C HIS A 270 13.90 -3.89 13.66
N ARG A 271 13.97 -2.68 14.22
CA ARG A 271 13.65 -2.47 15.64
C ARG A 271 12.19 -2.80 15.95
N ILE A 272 11.25 -2.35 15.14
CA ILE A 272 9.83 -2.67 15.30
C ILE A 272 9.58 -4.18 15.20
N ALA A 273 10.22 -4.85 14.25
CA ALA A 273 10.13 -6.31 14.13
C ALA A 273 10.65 -7.03 15.38
N ALA A 274 11.71 -6.53 16.00
CA ALA A 274 12.28 -7.13 17.19
C ALA A 274 11.51 -6.80 18.49
N GLU A 275 10.96 -5.61 18.61
CA GLU A 275 10.42 -5.08 19.87
C GLU A 275 8.89 -5.04 19.90
N SER A 276 8.25 -4.41 18.93
CA SER A 276 6.81 -4.14 18.95
C SER A 276 5.97 -5.29 18.40
N ARG A 277 6.46 -5.97 17.37
CA ARG A 277 5.74 -7.10 16.76
C ARG A 277 5.47 -8.22 17.76
N PRO A 278 6.43 -8.72 18.57
CA PRO A 278 6.16 -9.78 19.55
C PRO A 278 5.13 -9.36 20.63
N VAL A 279 5.07 -8.06 20.96
CA VAL A 279 4.08 -7.53 21.90
C VAL A 279 2.68 -7.58 21.29
N PHE A 280 2.55 -7.14 20.03
CA PHE A 280 1.28 -7.16 19.32
C PHE A 280 0.79 -8.59 19.07
N GLU A 281 1.66 -9.50 18.66
CA GLU A 281 1.35 -10.91 18.42
C GLU A 281 0.82 -11.60 19.69
N ARG A 282 1.50 -11.41 20.83
CA ARG A 282 1.02 -11.91 22.12
C ARG A 282 -0.34 -11.36 22.46
N TRP A 283 -0.54 -10.05 22.34
CA TRP A 283 -1.83 -9.43 22.60
C TRP A 283 -2.93 -10.00 21.70
N LEU A 284 -2.67 -10.19 20.42
CA LEU A 284 -3.65 -10.75 19.47
C LEU A 284 -4.07 -12.19 19.84
N HIS A 285 -3.15 -12.97 20.40
CA HIS A 285 -3.43 -14.33 20.88
C HIS A 285 -4.18 -14.36 22.21
N GLU A 286 -3.94 -13.42 23.10
CA GLU A 286 -4.48 -13.42 24.47
C GLU A 286 -5.82 -12.68 24.57
N THR A 287 -6.09 -11.72 23.69
CA THR A 287 -7.30 -10.89 23.76
C THR A 287 -8.56 -11.65 23.37
N SER A 288 -9.66 -11.36 24.07
CA SER A 288 -11.00 -11.84 23.71
C SER A 288 -11.82 -10.80 22.93
N CYS A 289 -11.25 -9.64 22.64
CA CYS A 289 -11.97 -8.54 22.00
C CYS A 289 -12.00 -8.63 20.47
N VAL A 290 -10.99 -9.27 19.89
CA VAL A 290 -10.81 -9.39 18.44
C VAL A 290 -10.31 -10.79 18.09
N GLU A 291 -10.47 -11.16 16.81
CA GLU A 291 -9.87 -12.36 16.23
C GLU A 291 -9.23 -12.03 14.87
N GLY A 292 -8.15 -12.70 14.54
CA GLY A 292 -7.48 -12.49 13.26
C GLY A 292 -6.15 -13.18 13.15
N THR A 293 -5.56 -13.06 11.99
CA THR A 293 -4.22 -13.55 11.68
C THR A 293 -3.26 -12.36 11.51
N LEU A 294 -2.01 -12.56 11.91
CA LEU A 294 -0.94 -11.62 11.65
C LEU A 294 -0.15 -12.12 10.44
N GLY A 295 0.07 -11.25 9.45
CA GLY A 295 0.98 -11.55 8.34
C GLY A 295 2.43 -11.71 8.85
N ASP A 296 3.28 -12.42 8.11
CA ASP A 296 4.66 -12.72 8.54
C ASP A 296 5.51 -11.46 8.70
N TYR A 297 5.22 -10.42 7.93
CA TYR A 297 5.97 -9.16 7.89
C TYR A 297 5.06 -7.93 8.02
N GLY A 298 5.68 -6.75 8.11
CA GLY A 298 4.97 -5.47 8.19
C GLY A 298 4.59 -5.07 9.61
N ILE A 299 3.79 -4.02 9.66
CA ILE A 299 3.44 -3.29 10.89
C ILE A 299 1.93 -3.05 11.04
N ILE A 300 1.12 -3.78 10.30
CA ILE A 300 -0.36 -3.65 10.29
C ILE A 300 -1.01 -5.01 10.42
N ALA A 301 -2.17 -5.04 11.06
CA ALA A 301 -3.07 -6.20 11.14
C ALA A 301 -4.51 -5.76 10.95
N PHE A 302 -5.39 -6.72 10.62
CA PHE A 302 -6.79 -6.43 10.31
C PHE A 302 -7.73 -7.42 11.00
N PRO A 303 -7.75 -7.45 12.35
CA PRO A 303 -8.61 -8.36 13.09
C PRO A 303 -10.09 -7.95 12.98
N ARG A 304 -10.97 -8.95 13.09
CA ARG A 304 -12.40 -8.78 13.30
C ARG A 304 -12.69 -8.44 14.76
N VAL A 305 -13.59 -7.50 15.01
CA VAL A 305 -14.01 -7.13 16.37
C VAL A 305 -15.23 -7.98 16.77
N HIS A 306 -15.13 -8.69 17.89
CA HIS A 306 -16.24 -9.48 18.36
C HIS A 306 -17.42 -8.61 18.81
N GLY A 307 -18.62 -8.92 18.31
CA GLY A 307 -19.87 -8.26 18.71
C GLY A 307 -20.00 -6.78 18.32
N VAL A 308 -19.23 -6.33 17.32
CA VAL A 308 -19.32 -4.95 16.78
C VAL A 308 -19.27 -5.02 15.26
N ASP A 309 -20.37 -4.65 14.60
CA ASP A 309 -20.47 -4.56 13.15
C ASP A 309 -20.14 -3.14 12.63
N ASP A 310 -20.54 -2.09 13.38
CA ASP A 310 -20.23 -0.69 13.04
C ASP A 310 -18.89 -0.28 13.66
N THR A 311 -17.80 -0.60 12.95
CA THR A 311 -16.45 -0.24 13.40
C THR A 311 -16.10 1.22 13.12
N ALA A 312 -16.87 1.93 12.30
CA ALA A 312 -16.74 3.37 12.15
C ALA A 312 -17.18 4.12 13.42
N ALA A 313 -18.35 3.76 13.96
CA ALA A 313 -18.81 4.30 15.25
C ALA A 313 -17.87 3.92 16.40
N LEU A 314 -17.37 2.68 16.42
CA LEU A 314 -16.37 2.24 17.40
C LEU A 314 -15.10 3.07 17.33
N ALA A 315 -14.52 3.28 16.14
CA ALA A 315 -13.28 4.05 15.98
C ALA A 315 -13.43 5.49 16.43
N ALA A 316 -14.55 6.13 16.11
CA ALA A 316 -14.86 7.49 16.59
C ALA A 316 -14.98 7.53 18.12
N TYR A 317 -15.60 6.54 18.73
CA TYR A 317 -15.71 6.40 20.19
C TYR A 317 -14.34 6.19 20.86
N LEU A 318 -13.50 5.31 20.30
CA LEU A 318 -12.15 5.05 20.80
C LEU A 318 -11.29 6.30 20.79
N GLN A 319 -11.38 7.08 19.72
CA GLN A 319 -10.66 8.35 19.60
C GLN A 319 -11.13 9.35 20.66
N ALA A 320 -12.45 9.56 20.79
CA ALA A 320 -13.02 10.57 21.68
C ALA A 320 -12.83 10.24 23.17
N GLU A 321 -13.09 9.00 23.59
CA GLU A 321 -13.18 8.63 25.00
C GLU A 321 -11.92 7.89 25.50
N HIS A 322 -11.17 7.25 24.63
CA HIS A 322 -10.00 6.44 24.98
C HIS A 322 -8.68 6.96 24.41
N GLN A 323 -8.71 8.00 23.58
CA GLN A 323 -7.53 8.60 22.96
C GLN A 323 -6.70 7.59 22.15
N VAL A 324 -7.36 6.67 21.47
CA VAL A 324 -6.76 5.66 20.61
C VAL A 324 -7.28 5.82 19.19
N ASP A 325 -6.38 5.96 18.23
CA ASP A 325 -6.73 5.97 16.81
C ASP A 325 -6.52 4.58 16.21
N VAL A 326 -7.54 4.06 15.56
CA VAL A 326 -7.51 2.86 14.70
C VAL A 326 -8.28 3.15 13.41
N VAL A 327 -8.07 2.34 12.37
CA VAL A 327 -8.78 2.58 11.10
C VAL A 327 -9.95 1.60 10.98
N PRO A 328 -11.20 2.09 10.83
CA PRO A 328 -12.36 1.23 10.70
C PRO A 328 -12.36 0.45 9.38
N GLY A 329 -12.88 -0.77 9.43
CA GLY A 329 -12.93 -1.70 8.30
C GLY A 329 -13.78 -1.23 7.13
N GLU A 330 -14.74 -0.35 7.36
CA GLU A 330 -15.57 0.30 6.35
C GLU A 330 -14.74 0.98 5.26
N TYR A 331 -13.61 1.60 5.64
CA TYR A 331 -12.70 2.24 4.69
C TYR A 331 -11.99 1.25 3.77
N PHE A 332 -11.91 -0.01 4.17
CA PHE A 332 -11.37 -1.10 3.35
C PHE A 332 -12.48 -1.93 2.65
N GLY A 333 -13.75 -1.59 2.90
CA GLY A 333 -14.89 -2.33 2.37
C GLY A 333 -15.24 -3.59 3.18
N LYS A 334 -14.82 -3.67 4.45
CA LYS A 334 -15.08 -4.81 5.33
C LYS A 334 -15.45 -4.34 6.74
N PRO A 335 -16.70 -3.92 6.99
CA PRO A 335 -17.20 -3.61 8.32
C PRO A 335 -16.92 -4.72 9.32
N GLY A 336 -16.96 -4.40 10.61
CA GLY A 336 -16.70 -5.37 11.68
C GLY A 336 -15.21 -5.66 11.92
N HIS A 337 -14.30 -5.00 11.19
CA HIS A 337 -12.85 -5.14 11.33
C HIS A 337 -12.21 -3.80 11.70
N LEU A 338 -11.01 -3.86 12.26
CA LEU A 338 -10.16 -2.68 12.50
C LEU A 338 -8.78 -2.92 11.89
N ARG A 339 -8.23 -1.93 11.15
CA ARG A 339 -6.80 -1.95 10.88
C ARG A 339 -6.07 -1.34 12.05
N ILE A 340 -5.18 -2.12 12.65
CA ILE A 340 -4.32 -1.73 13.77
C ILE A 340 -2.88 -1.69 13.27
N GLY A 341 -2.24 -0.53 13.41
CA GLY A 341 -0.82 -0.35 13.15
C GLY A 341 -0.02 -0.49 14.44
N PHE A 342 0.96 -1.37 14.45
CA PHE A 342 1.83 -1.61 15.62
C PHE A 342 3.27 -1.13 15.40
N GLY A 343 3.50 -0.33 14.34
CA GLY A 343 4.79 0.30 14.02
C GLY A 343 5.11 1.52 14.89
N VAL A 344 4.87 1.43 16.19
CA VAL A 344 5.06 2.49 17.18
C VAL A 344 5.94 1.99 18.34
N PRO A 345 6.51 2.88 19.17
CA PRO A 345 7.28 2.48 20.36
C PRO A 345 6.48 1.53 21.27
N VAL A 346 7.18 0.55 21.86
CA VAL A 346 6.57 -0.53 22.66
C VAL A 346 5.65 -0.01 23.76
N GLU A 347 6.05 1.04 24.48
CA GLU A 347 5.24 1.61 25.58
C GLU A 347 3.95 2.25 25.04
N THR A 348 4.03 2.96 23.92
CA THR A 348 2.86 3.51 23.23
C THR A 348 1.93 2.37 22.75
N LEU A 349 2.51 1.30 22.24
CA LEU A 349 1.75 0.13 21.79
C LEU A 349 1.00 -0.54 22.96
N ARG A 350 1.70 -0.84 24.05
CA ARG A 350 1.10 -1.49 25.24
C ARG A 350 -0.09 -0.71 25.80
N GLU A 351 0.11 0.59 26.01
CA GLU A 351 -0.95 1.44 26.53
C GLU A 351 -2.10 1.60 25.51
N GLY A 352 -1.78 1.77 24.23
CA GLY A 352 -2.77 1.85 23.16
C GLY A 352 -3.64 0.59 23.08
N LEU A 353 -3.05 -0.60 23.16
CA LEU A 353 -3.77 -1.88 23.16
C LEU A 353 -4.64 -2.05 24.42
N THR A 354 -4.15 -1.66 25.59
CA THR A 354 -4.93 -1.67 26.85
C THR A 354 -6.16 -0.77 26.74
N ARG A 355 -6.00 0.44 26.19
CA ARG A 355 -7.11 1.38 25.97
C ARG A 355 -8.09 0.87 24.92
N LEU A 356 -7.60 0.25 23.86
CA LEU A 356 -8.40 -0.39 22.81
C LEU A 356 -9.33 -1.45 23.42
N GLU A 357 -8.82 -2.38 24.24
CA GLU A 357 -9.63 -3.40 24.90
C GLU A 357 -10.70 -2.81 25.80
N ARG A 358 -10.33 -1.87 26.66
CA ARG A 358 -11.27 -1.17 27.55
C ARG A 358 -12.35 -0.45 26.76
N GLY A 359 -11.97 0.20 25.66
CA GLY A 359 -12.88 0.92 24.80
C GLY A 359 -13.85 0.00 24.06
N ILE A 360 -13.38 -1.12 23.52
CA ILE A 360 -14.26 -2.13 22.90
C ILE A 360 -15.25 -2.68 23.92
N ALA A 361 -14.79 -3.05 25.13
CA ALA A 361 -15.67 -3.55 26.18
C ALA A 361 -16.73 -2.52 26.61
N ALA A 362 -16.34 -1.26 26.77
CA ALA A 362 -17.26 -0.18 27.13
C ALA A 362 -18.26 0.14 26.01
N PHE A 363 -17.82 0.09 24.73
CA PHE A 363 -18.69 0.30 23.58
C PHE A 363 -19.79 -0.78 23.46
N ARG A 364 -19.43 -2.04 23.72
CA ARG A 364 -20.39 -3.17 23.73
C ARG A 364 -21.43 -3.09 24.84
N ALA A 365 -21.14 -2.42 25.93
CA ALA A 365 -22.02 -2.28 27.07
C ALA A 365 -23.07 -1.15 26.94
N ARG A 366 -23.01 -0.39 25.85
CA ARG A 366 -23.97 0.68 25.53
C ARG A 366 -25.22 0.15 24.86
#